data_d334aab51909dce2d2b3292c199382ca
#
_entry.id   d334aab51909dce2d2b3292c199382ca
#
_cell.length_a   1.000
_cell.length_b   1.000
_cell.length_c   1.000
_cell.angle_alpha   90.00
_cell.angle_beta   90.00
_cell.angle_gamma   90.00
#
_symmetry.space_group_name_H-M   'P 1'
#
loop_
_entity.id
_entity.type
_entity.pdbx_description
1 polymer ?
#
loop_
_entity_poly.entity_id
_entity_poly.type
_entity_poly.pdbx_seq_one_letter_code
_entity_poly.pdbx_strand_id
1 'polypeptide(L)'
;LPFVFWGMGDVFRGGNQNVIASIDSEKISTQEFVDYLRRLNLTEDQIKNLPKTDLIEKILSEYIGKKVMNLEIKKLGITVNDNSLRMLIKNDELFFKDNKFSRTEYEKFLLKSGITAPLFEANIAEQEKKRQFLSSLSGGIVIPELLVEKEFRKENQKKTIKYIDLEKYHSKNKPTEESKKELYERNKNIFFTEFKSIRYAEIDPLKISGSKEYNETFFKKLDEIENNTLDGQSFDESIKNNNLKVISFKKVNANKEDDGKNKIENLSDNLFKKIFNLKSIKSPEIISLNNKYYLAEILSIDKNNRSFNDPQVQEALNAQLNFKKKIENNTSIIKDISMGAIDKEKFQKFASDNNLEIKEYKINNLKQNEIFSEGIIKRIFLTKDGQIDLITNNTLTKSFLVLALKTEFKDLKKDSNDFEQYEAKARLNLINQIYQTHDNNLNEKYKVELNQRTIDRVKNSF
;
A
#
# COMPACT_ATOMS: atom_id res chain seq x y z
N LEU A 1 -23.11 -2.38 14.11
CA LEU A 1 -23.77 -3.49 13.38
C LEU A 1 -22.97 -4.74 13.65
N PRO A 2 -23.58 -5.82 14.17
CA PRO A 2 -22.90 -7.09 14.27
C PRO A 2 -22.82 -7.66 12.86
N PHE A 3 -21.65 -7.57 12.24
CA PHE A 3 -21.36 -8.32 11.03
C PHE A 3 -21.42 -9.80 11.39
N VAL A 4 -22.45 -10.44 10.89
CA VAL A 4 -22.69 -11.87 11.04
C VAL A 4 -21.65 -12.59 10.21
N PHE A 5 -20.61 -13.10 10.84
CA PHE A 5 -19.69 -14.08 10.26
C PHE A 5 -20.41 -15.45 10.11
N TRP A 6 -21.57 -15.42 9.45
CA TRP A 6 -22.34 -16.62 9.13
C TRP A 6 -21.75 -17.23 7.86
N GLY A 7 -21.22 -18.39 7.95
CA GLY A 7 -20.63 -19.14 6.84
C GLY A 7 -19.22 -19.67 7.08
N MET A 8 -18.51 -19.15 8.09
CA MET A 8 -17.13 -19.63 8.38
C MET A 8 -17.09 -20.93 9.23
N GLY A 9 -18.24 -21.42 9.72
CA GLY A 9 -18.28 -22.63 10.55
C GLY A 9 -17.82 -23.92 9.86
N ASP A 10 -18.11 -24.05 8.57
CA ASP A 10 -17.78 -25.27 7.81
C ASP A 10 -16.39 -25.25 7.17
N VAL A 11 -15.77 -24.05 7.00
CA VAL A 11 -14.42 -23.89 6.45
C VAL A 11 -13.35 -24.48 7.39
N PHE A 12 -13.69 -24.68 8.67
CA PHE A 12 -12.74 -25.00 9.74
C PHE A 12 -12.78 -26.48 10.21
N ARG A 13 -13.57 -27.34 9.55
CA ARG A 13 -13.78 -28.74 9.99
C ARG A 13 -12.95 -29.79 9.24
N GLY A 14 -11.67 -29.57 9.01
CA GLY A 14 -10.87 -30.59 8.32
C GLY A 14 -9.38 -30.51 8.51
N GLY A 15 -8.78 -31.38 9.29
CA GLY A 15 -7.38 -31.78 9.31
C GLY A 15 -6.33 -30.66 9.18
N ASN A 16 -5.25 -30.91 8.44
CA ASN A 16 -4.18 -29.92 8.15
C ASN A 16 -4.65 -28.66 7.37
N GLN A 17 -5.90 -28.62 6.95
CA GLN A 17 -6.49 -27.46 6.25
C GLN A 17 -6.78 -26.27 7.18
N ASN A 18 -6.75 -26.47 8.49
CA ASN A 18 -7.05 -25.45 9.49
C ASN A 18 -5.82 -24.69 10.02
N VAL A 19 -4.65 -24.96 9.47
CA VAL A 19 -3.40 -24.27 9.84
C VAL A 19 -3.11 -23.18 8.84
N ILE A 20 -3.02 -21.92 9.29
CA ILE A 20 -2.69 -20.77 8.45
C ILE A 20 -1.18 -20.50 8.39
N ALA A 21 -0.49 -20.78 9.49
CA ALA A 21 0.97 -20.69 9.60
C ALA A 21 1.49 -21.66 10.66
N SER A 22 2.79 -21.96 10.63
CA SER A 22 3.49 -22.64 11.72
C SER A 22 4.78 -21.89 12.08
N ILE A 23 5.16 -21.94 13.34
CA ILE A 23 6.41 -21.41 13.87
C ILE A 23 7.13 -22.60 14.51
N ASP A 24 8.19 -23.11 13.85
CA ASP A 24 8.81 -24.39 14.19
C ASP A 24 7.75 -25.51 14.29
N SER A 25 7.52 -26.04 15.49
CA SER A 25 6.50 -27.07 15.76
C SER A 25 5.14 -26.50 16.18
N GLU A 26 5.04 -25.20 16.50
CA GLU A 26 3.77 -24.59 16.91
C GLU A 26 2.92 -24.21 15.70
N LYS A 27 1.68 -24.69 15.69
CA LYS A 27 0.72 -24.42 14.60
C LYS A 27 -0.21 -23.28 15.00
N ILE A 28 -0.37 -22.31 14.10
CA ILE A 28 -1.36 -21.26 14.21
C ILE A 28 -2.60 -21.70 13.44
N SER A 29 -3.71 -21.90 14.16
CA SER A 29 -4.95 -22.29 13.51
C SER A 29 -5.62 -21.10 12.80
N THR A 30 -6.38 -21.41 11.76
CA THR A 30 -7.18 -20.41 11.04
C THR A 30 -8.18 -19.73 11.98
N GLN A 31 -8.81 -20.50 12.88
CA GLN A 31 -9.77 -19.96 13.85
C GLN A 31 -9.11 -18.95 14.79
N GLU A 32 -7.93 -19.29 15.32
CA GLU A 32 -7.17 -18.38 16.19
C GLU A 32 -6.82 -17.05 15.51
N PHE A 33 -6.44 -17.11 14.25
CA PHE A 33 -6.15 -15.90 13.48
C PHE A 33 -7.42 -15.10 13.16
N VAL A 34 -8.51 -15.74 12.80
CA VAL A 34 -9.80 -15.07 12.58
C VAL A 34 -10.32 -14.42 13.85
N ASP A 35 -10.18 -15.07 15.00
CA ASP A 35 -10.54 -14.46 16.29
C ASP A 35 -9.64 -13.27 16.65
N TYR A 36 -8.38 -13.30 16.21
CA TYR A 36 -7.50 -12.13 16.29
C TYR A 36 -7.98 -10.98 15.38
N LEU A 37 -8.31 -11.27 14.10
CA LEU A 37 -8.86 -10.29 13.17
C LEU A 37 -10.14 -9.62 13.70
N ARG A 38 -11.04 -10.38 14.30
CA ARG A 38 -12.29 -9.87 14.91
C ARG A 38 -12.05 -8.88 16.05
N ARG A 39 -10.93 -9.04 16.78
CA ARG A 39 -10.54 -8.13 17.87
C ARG A 39 -9.88 -6.85 17.39
N LEU A 40 -9.45 -6.81 16.13
CA LEU A 40 -8.98 -5.60 15.50
C LEU A 40 -10.20 -4.78 15.07
N ASN A 41 -10.32 -3.55 15.53
CA ASN A 41 -11.39 -2.63 15.13
C ASN A 41 -11.14 -2.13 13.69
N LEU A 42 -11.26 -3.04 12.71
CA LEU A 42 -11.12 -2.69 11.30
C LEU A 42 -12.31 -1.83 10.87
N THR A 43 -12.05 -0.81 10.05
CA THR A 43 -13.10 0.02 9.47
C THR A 43 -13.86 -0.76 8.40
N GLU A 44 -15.11 -0.35 8.08
CA GLU A 44 -15.89 -0.96 7.00
C GLU A 44 -15.15 -0.95 5.65
N ASP A 45 -14.44 0.15 5.35
CA ASP A 45 -13.64 0.26 4.13
C ASP A 45 -12.44 -0.71 4.11
N GLN A 46 -11.82 -0.93 5.25
CA GLN A 46 -10.74 -1.91 5.37
C GLN A 46 -11.30 -3.32 5.15
N ILE A 47 -12.43 -3.67 5.75
CA ILE A 47 -13.08 -4.98 5.58
C ILE A 47 -13.45 -5.21 4.11
N LYS A 48 -14.13 -4.26 3.45
CA LYS A 48 -14.49 -4.36 2.02
C LYS A 48 -13.31 -4.50 1.06
N ASN A 49 -12.15 -4.00 1.45
CA ASN A 49 -10.94 -4.06 0.63
C ASN A 49 -9.98 -5.19 1.04
N LEU A 50 -10.28 -5.98 2.06
CA LEU A 50 -9.47 -7.13 2.47
C LEU A 50 -9.14 -8.08 1.30
N PRO A 51 -10.10 -8.48 0.44
CA PRO A 51 -9.81 -9.39 -0.67
C PRO A 51 -8.89 -8.79 -1.74
N LYS A 52 -8.82 -7.46 -1.84
CA LYS A 52 -8.12 -6.74 -2.91
C LYS A 52 -6.75 -6.19 -2.50
N THR A 53 -6.40 -6.30 -1.23
CA THR A 53 -5.17 -5.75 -0.67
C THR A 53 -4.33 -6.84 -0.01
N ASP A 54 -3.11 -6.51 0.36
CA ASP A 54 -2.21 -7.34 1.16
C ASP A 54 -2.39 -7.15 2.69
N LEU A 55 -3.55 -6.62 3.10
CA LEU A 55 -3.81 -6.28 4.50
C LEU A 55 -3.88 -7.53 5.40
N ILE A 56 -4.47 -8.62 4.92
CA ILE A 56 -4.52 -9.90 5.67
C ILE A 56 -3.11 -10.44 5.88
N GLU A 57 -2.29 -10.42 4.86
CA GLU A 57 -0.90 -10.88 4.92
C GLU A 57 -0.08 -10.02 5.91
N LYS A 58 -0.29 -8.71 5.92
CA LYS A 58 0.34 -7.81 6.90
C LYS A 58 -0.10 -8.11 8.33
N ILE A 59 -1.40 -8.23 8.56
CA ILE A 59 -1.94 -8.54 9.90
C ILE A 59 -1.46 -9.92 10.37
N LEU A 60 -1.40 -10.91 9.46
CA LEU A 60 -0.87 -12.24 9.77
C LEU A 60 0.62 -12.16 10.15
N SER A 61 1.41 -11.40 9.41
CA SER A 61 2.83 -11.19 9.73
C SER A 61 3.02 -10.54 11.11
N GLU A 62 2.22 -9.53 11.45
CA GLU A 62 2.22 -8.92 12.78
C GLU A 62 1.82 -9.92 13.88
N TYR A 63 0.82 -10.74 13.60
CA TYR A 63 0.37 -11.77 14.54
C TYR A 63 1.45 -12.83 14.78
N ILE A 64 2.11 -13.30 13.72
CA ILE A 64 3.24 -14.23 13.80
C ILE A 64 4.39 -13.60 14.59
N GLY A 65 4.74 -12.33 14.32
CA GLY A 65 5.77 -11.60 15.07
C GLY A 65 5.47 -11.54 16.58
N LYS A 66 4.21 -11.30 16.96
CA LYS A 66 3.78 -11.37 18.38
C LYS A 66 3.96 -12.76 18.97
N LYS A 67 3.63 -13.81 18.21
CA LYS A 67 3.81 -15.20 18.66
C LYS A 67 5.27 -15.57 18.84
N VAL A 68 6.13 -15.23 17.88
CA VAL A 68 7.59 -15.43 17.96
C VAL A 68 8.16 -14.71 19.18
N MET A 69 7.76 -13.46 19.41
CA MET A 69 8.18 -12.71 20.61
C MET A 69 7.75 -13.41 21.91
N ASN A 70 6.52 -13.91 21.99
CA ASN A 70 6.01 -14.62 23.16
C ASN A 70 6.75 -15.94 23.40
N LEU A 71 7.12 -16.65 22.32
CA LEU A 71 7.97 -17.86 22.41
C LEU A 71 9.35 -17.51 22.99
N GLU A 72 9.96 -16.43 22.53
CA GLU A 72 11.26 -15.99 23.03
C GLU A 72 11.19 -15.57 24.51
N ILE A 73 10.17 -14.78 24.90
CA ILE A 73 9.90 -14.37 26.27
C ILE A 73 9.75 -15.60 27.19
N LYS A 74 8.99 -16.60 26.74
CA LYS A 74 8.80 -17.87 27.46
C LYS A 74 10.11 -18.66 27.59
N LYS A 75 10.90 -18.74 26.52
CA LYS A 75 12.20 -19.43 26.49
C LYS A 75 13.21 -18.78 27.40
N LEU A 76 13.18 -17.46 27.54
CA LEU A 76 14.03 -16.68 28.45
C LEU A 76 13.56 -16.72 29.92
N GLY A 77 12.40 -17.37 30.19
CA GLY A 77 11.87 -17.48 31.55
C GLY A 77 11.36 -16.18 32.15
N ILE A 78 10.99 -15.20 31.31
CA ILE A 78 10.45 -13.91 31.80
C ILE A 78 9.03 -14.14 32.31
N THR A 79 8.82 -13.90 33.59
CA THR A 79 7.53 -14.10 34.27
C THR A 79 7.13 -12.88 35.07
N VAL A 80 5.83 -12.68 35.24
CA VAL A 80 5.25 -11.66 36.11
C VAL A 80 4.51 -12.39 37.23
N ASN A 81 4.94 -12.24 38.46
CA ASN A 81 4.27 -12.85 39.59
C ASN A 81 3.00 -12.07 40.00
N ASP A 82 2.10 -12.74 40.73
CA ASP A 82 0.79 -12.19 41.11
C ASP A 82 0.89 -10.90 41.91
N ASN A 83 1.93 -10.77 42.76
CA ASN A 83 2.12 -9.54 43.57
C ASN A 83 2.50 -8.36 42.68
N SER A 84 3.42 -8.58 41.72
CA SER A 84 3.79 -7.55 40.72
C SER A 84 2.61 -7.15 39.88
N LEU A 85 1.83 -8.13 39.37
CA LEU A 85 0.62 -7.87 38.59
C LEU A 85 -0.40 -7.04 39.39
N ARG A 86 -0.65 -7.44 40.65
CA ARG A 86 -1.54 -6.68 41.54
C ARG A 86 -1.06 -5.26 41.77
N MET A 87 0.25 -5.05 41.88
CA MET A 87 0.81 -3.72 42.07
C MET A 87 0.67 -2.86 40.79
N LEU A 88 0.88 -3.44 39.62
CA LEU A 88 0.67 -2.76 38.34
C LEU A 88 -0.77 -2.25 38.23
N ILE A 89 -1.74 -3.13 38.48
CA ILE A 89 -3.17 -2.75 38.43
C ILE A 89 -3.54 -1.72 39.49
N LYS A 90 -3.01 -1.87 40.71
CA LYS A 90 -3.30 -0.92 41.82
C LYS A 90 -2.69 0.44 41.61
N ASN A 91 -1.61 0.57 40.86
CA ASN A 91 -0.93 1.82 40.56
C ASN A 91 -1.40 2.49 39.27
N ASP A 92 -2.32 1.88 38.55
CA ASP A 92 -2.90 2.47 37.35
C ASP A 92 -3.93 3.54 37.75
N GLU A 93 -3.65 4.79 37.37
CA GLU A 93 -4.48 5.96 37.68
C GLU A 93 -5.91 5.85 37.12
N LEU A 94 -6.13 5.02 36.10
CA LEU A 94 -7.46 4.74 35.54
C LEU A 94 -8.43 4.17 36.59
N PHE A 95 -7.90 3.52 37.62
CA PHE A 95 -8.68 2.89 38.68
C PHE A 95 -8.66 3.69 40.00
N PHE A 96 -8.22 4.97 39.96
CA PHE A 96 -8.17 5.80 41.12
C PHE A 96 -9.50 6.51 41.36
N LYS A 97 -9.84 6.61 42.65
CA LYS A 97 -10.83 7.53 43.21
C LYS A 97 -10.17 8.21 44.43
N ASP A 98 -10.25 9.52 44.51
CA ASP A 98 -9.64 10.31 45.55
C ASP A 98 -8.13 10.00 45.74
N ASN A 99 -7.38 9.90 44.63
CA ASN A 99 -5.96 9.58 44.56
C ASN A 99 -5.56 8.21 45.17
N LYS A 100 -6.50 7.27 45.24
CA LYS A 100 -6.26 5.90 45.72
C LYS A 100 -6.96 4.91 44.81
N PHE A 101 -6.39 3.70 44.72
CA PHE A 101 -7.03 2.60 43.98
C PHE A 101 -8.43 2.34 44.52
N SER A 102 -9.40 2.27 43.63
CA SER A 102 -10.79 1.96 43.91
C SER A 102 -11.18 0.68 43.17
N ARG A 103 -11.52 -0.35 43.92
CA ARG A 103 -12.03 -1.60 43.35
C ARG A 103 -13.31 -1.38 42.52
N THR A 104 -14.13 -0.44 42.97
CA THR A 104 -15.37 -0.08 42.26
C THR A 104 -15.08 0.50 40.85
N GLU A 105 -14.06 1.37 40.73
CA GLU A 105 -13.69 1.91 39.40
C GLU A 105 -13.08 0.84 38.53
N TYR A 106 -12.29 -0.07 39.07
CA TYR A 106 -11.79 -1.23 38.34
C TYR A 106 -12.93 -2.15 37.81
N GLU A 107 -13.91 -2.49 38.65
CA GLU A 107 -15.07 -3.31 38.27
C GLU A 107 -15.94 -2.60 37.21
N LYS A 108 -16.17 -1.29 37.35
CA LYS A 108 -16.86 -0.47 36.34
C LYS A 108 -16.14 -0.49 35.01
N PHE A 109 -14.82 -0.38 35.02
CA PHE A 109 -14.02 -0.46 33.80
C PHE A 109 -14.20 -1.82 33.09
N LEU A 110 -14.10 -2.93 33.83
CA LEU A 110 -14.30 -4.27 33.28
C LEU A 110 -15.68 -4.42 32.66
N LEU A 111 -16.73 -3.99 33.35
CA LEU A 111 -18.10 -4.02 32.86
C LEU A 111 -18.29 -3.19 31.59
N LYS A 112 -17.76 -1.95 31.58
CA LYS A 112 -17.82 -1.05 30.43
C LYS A 112 -17.06 -1.59 29.21
N SER A 113 -15.92 -2.25 29.45
CA SER A 113 -15.08 -2.82 28.40
C SER A 113 -15.55 -4.19 27.95
N GLY A 114 -16.51 -4.81 28.61
CA GLY A 114 -17.04 -6.14 28.29
C GLY A 114 -16.01 -7.27 28.46
N ILE A 115 -14.98 -7.06 29.32
CA ILE A 115 -13.91 -8.04 29.56
C ILE A 115 -13.94 -8.57 30.98
N THR A 116 -13.54 -9.83 31.16
CA THR A 116 -13.43 -10.45 32.50
C THR A 116 -12.12 -10.07 33.19
N ALA A 117 -12.11 -10.05 34.51
CA ALA A 117 -10.89 -9.77 35.28
C ALA A 117 -9.71 -10.71 34.92
N PRO A 118 -9.88 -12.04 34.82
CA PRO A 118 -8.78 -12.93 34.43
C PRO A 118 -8.21 -12.60 33.03
N LEU A 119 -9.06 -12.23 32.07
CA LEU A 119 -8.60 -11.84 30.72
C LEU A 119 -7.85 -10.51 30.74
N PHE A 120 -8.34 -9.53 31.48
CA PHE A 120 -7.67 -8.24 31.67
C PHE A 120 -6.30 -8.41 32.32
N GLU A 121 -6.24 -9.14 33.45
CA GLU A 121 -5.02 -9.45 34.18
C GLU A 121 -3.99 -10.19 33.36
N ALA A 122 -4.43 -11.16 32.53
CA ALA A 122 -3.56 -11.85 31.58
C ALA A 122 -2.98 -10.92 30.53
N ASN A 123 -3.78 -9.98 30.03
CA ASN A 123 -3.31 -8.97 29.04
C ASN A 123 -2.26 -8.03 29.69
N ILE A 124 -2.48 -7.57 30.91
CA ILE A 124 -1.50 -6.73 31.64
C ILE A 124 -0.20 -7.51 31.88
N ALA A 125 -0.30 -8.79 32.27
CA ALA A 125 0.88 -9.64 32.45
C ALA A 125 1.66 -9.84 31.15
N GLU A 126 0.99 -10.06 30.01
CA GLU A 126 1.64 -10.14 28.70
C GLU A 126 2.33 -8.83 28.31
N GLN A 127 1.66 -7.70 28.49
CA GLN A 127 2.25 -6.39 28.21
C GLN A 127 3.49 -6.13 29.08
N GLU A 128 3.44 -6.47 30.36
CA GLU A 128 4.57 -6.31 31.26
C GLU A 128 5.76 -7.21 30.92
N LYS A 129 5.52 -8.49 30.57
CA LYS A 129 6.56 -9.39 30.09
C LYS A 129 7.25 -8.83 28.84
N LYS A 130 6.44 -8.33 27.89
CA LYS A 130 6.96 -7.68 26.69
C LYS A 130 7.79 -6.43 27.04
N ARG A 131 7.30 -5.61 27.95
CA ARG A 131 8.02 -4.41 28.41
C ARG A 131 9.37 -4.78 29.03
N GLN A 132 9.40 -5.79 29.92
CA GLN A 132 10.63 -6.28 30.53
C GLN A 132 11.61 -6.83 29.50
N PHE A 133 11.11 -7.62 28.55
CA PHE A 133 11.90 -8.16 27.44
C PHE A 133 12.55 -7.03 26.60
N LEU A 134 11.75 -6.06 26.14
CA LEU A 134 12.26 -4.94 25.34
C LEU A 134 13.23 -4.07 26.17
N SER A 135 12.93 -3.86 27.46
CA SER A 135 13.83 -3.14 28.37
C SER A 135 15.15 -3.86 28.59
N SER A 136 15.17 -5.21 28.57
CA SER A 136 16.42 -5.97 28.69
C SER A 136 17.31 -5.82 27.46
N LEU A 137 16.72 -5.61 26.26
CA LEU A 137 17.46 -5.38 25.03
C LEU A 137 18.02 -3.96 24.93
N SER A 138 17.32 -2.98 25.48
CA SER A 138 17.64 -1.55 25.31
C SER A 138 17.97 -0.83 26.61
N GLY A 139 17.96 -1.51 27.75
CA GLY A 139 18.28 -0.93 29.07
C GLY A 139 19.77 -0.60 29.22
N GLY A 140 20.06 0.49 29.94
CA GLY A 140 21.43 0.90 30.26
C GLY A 140 22.23 1.47 29.10
N ILE A 141 21.60 1.78 27.95
CA ILE A 141 22.28 2.35 26.79
C ILE A 141 22.73 3.77 27.10
N VAL A 142 24.04 4.01 27.05
CA VAL A 142 24.67 5.33 27.04
C VAL A 142 24.91 5.74 25.60
N ILE A 143 24.47 6.91 25.21
CA ILE A 143 24.63 7.40 23.86
C ILE A 143 26.00 8.08 23.69
N PRO A 144 26.89 7.55 22.82
CA PRO A 144 28.14 8.23 22.52
C PRO A 144 27.89 9.60 21.90
N GLU A 145 28.66 10.61 22.31
CA GLU A 145 28.58 11.97 21.78
C GLU A 145 28.67 12.00 20.24
N LEU A 146 29.50 11.14 19.67
CA LEU A 146 29.61 10.99 18.20
C LEU A 146 28.28 10.70 17.51
N LEU A 147 27.38 9.91 18.16
CA LEU A 147 26.07 9.62 17.58
C LEU A 147 25.14 10.83 17.68
N VAL A 148 25.24 11.60 18.78
CA VAL A 148 24.50 12.86 18.95
C VAL A 148 24.91 13.86 17.87
N GLU A 149 26.24 14.08 17.71
CA GLU A 149 26.78 14.94 16.67
C GLU A 149 26.37 14.49 15.26
N LYS A 150 26.39 13.19 14.99
CA LYS A 150 25.99 12.64 13.69
C LYS A 150 24.52 12.96 13.37
N GLU A 151 23.60 12.80 14.32
CA GLU A 151 22.20 13.15 14.12
C GLU A 151 22.01 14.67 13.95
N PHE A 152 22.72 15.49 14.73
CA PHE A 152 22.70 16.93 14.59
C PHE A 152 23.21 17.39 13.22
N ARG A 153 24.39 16.91 12.82
CA ARG A 153 25.02 17.27 11.54
C ARG A 153 24.14 16.88 10.36
N LYS A 154 23.48 15.71 10.41
CA LYS A 154 22.58 15.23 9.38
C LYS A 154 21.45 16.22 9.07
N GLU A 155 20.94 16.93 10.06
CA GLU A 155 19.85 17.87 9.87
C GLU A 155 20.29 19.34 9.73
N ASN A 156 21.44 19.68 10.28
CA ASN A 156 21.94 21.05 10.36
C ASN A 156 23.13 21.33 9.42
N GLN A 157 23.37 20.47 8.45
CA GLN A 157 24.37 20.71 7.42
C GLN A 157 23.81 21.56 6.28
N LYS A 158 24.72 22.34 5.67
CA LYS A 158 24.46 23.10 4.43
C LYS A 158 25.38 22.62 3.35
N LYS A 159 24.92 22.59 2.12
CA LYS A 159 25.75 22.13 1.00
C LYS A 159 25.65 23.05 -0.17
N THR A 160 26.80 23.53 -0.65
CA THR A 160 26.92 24.30 -1.88
C THR A 160 27.27 23.37 -3.02
N ILE A 161 26.52 23.45 -4.10
CA ILE A 161 26.66 22.62 -5.29
C ILE A 161 26.67 23.46 -6.55
N LYS A 162 27.31 22.95 -7.60
CA LYS A 162 26.98 23.30 -8.99
C LYS A 162 26.17 22.15 -9.58
N TYR A 163 25.15 22.47 -10.36
CA TYR A 163 24.35 21.46 -11.02
C TYR A 163 23.96 21.83 -12.44
N ILE A 164 23.72 20.80 -13.23
CA ILE A 164 23.20 20.88 -14.59
C ILE A 164 21.89 20.11 -14.62
N ASP A 165 20.80 20.74 -15.05
CA ASP A 165 19.56 20.05 -15.37
C ASP A 165 19.72 19.36 -16.73
N LEU A 166 19.57 18.03 -16.73
CA LEU A 166 19.78 17.21 -17.92
C LEU A 166 18.56 17.08 -18.84
N GLU A 167 17.45 17.78 -18.55
CA GLU A 167 16.24 17.66 -19.36
C GLU A 167 16.49 18.05 -20.82
N LYS A 168 17.23 19.16 -21.06
CA LYS A 168 17.65 19.57 -22.41
C LYS A 168 18.59 18.55 -23.07
N TYR A 169 19.45 17.90 -22.31
CA TYR A 169 20.34 16.85 -22.80
C TYR A 169 19.56 15.63 -23.29
N HIS A 170 18.55 15.21 -22.52
CA HIS A 170 17.73 14.07 -22.89
C HIS A 170 16.83 14.33 -24.07
N SER A 171 16.37 15.58 -24.27
CA SER A 171 15.44 15.96 -25.34
C SER A 171 16.11 16.29 -26.67
N LYS A 172 17.46 16.26 -26.76
CA LYS A 172 18.18 16.59 -28.02
C LYS A 172 17.80 15.71 -29.21
N ASN A 173 17.55 14.45 -28.99
CA ASN A 173 17.26 13.49 -30.05
C ASN A 173 15.82 12.99 -29.91
N LYS A 174 14.93 13.50 -30.75
CA LYS A 174 13.56 12.98 -30.84
C LYS A 174 13.54 11.56 -31.41
N PRO A 175 12.61 10.70 -30.98
CA PRO A 175 12.43 9.38 -31.58
C PRO A 175 12.18 9.47 -33.09
N THR A 176 12.86 8.63 -33.84
CA THR A 176 12.66 8.54 -35.30
C THR A 176 11.39 7.75 -35.62
N GLU A 177 10.80 8.00 -36.78
CA GLU A 177 9.63 7.23 -37.26
C GLU A 177 9.93 5.74 -37.39
N GLU A 178 11.18 5.41 -37.76
CA GLU A 178 11.63 4.02 -37.87
C GLU A 178 11.63 3.33 -36.50
N SER A 179 12.22 3.98 -35.46
CA SER A 179 12.22 3.44 -34.09
C SER A 179 10.81 3.30 -33.52
N LYS A 180 9.89 4.21 -33.85
CA LYS A 180 8.50 4.11 -33.45
C LYS A 180 7.79 2.93 -34.10
N LYS A 181 8.01 2.73 -35.42
CA LYS A 181 7.44 1.59 -36.16
C LYS A 181 7.95 0.26 -35.61
N GLU A 182 9.25 0.15 -35.36
CA GLU A 182 9.84 -1.05 -34.81
C GLU A 182 9.25 -1.37 -33.41
N LEU A 183 9.11 -0.36 -32.54
CA LEU A 183 8.51 -0.51 -31.23
C LEU A 183 7.03 -0.88 -31.29
N TYR A 184 6.29 -0.27 -32.23
CA TYR A 184 4.88 -0.56 -32.46
C TYR A 184 4.69 -2.02 -32.92
N GLU A 185 5.45 -2.50 -33.93
CA GLU A 185 5.31 -3.86 -34.41
C GLU A 185 5.66 -4.92 -33.36
N ARG A 186 6.66 -4.64 -32.50
CA ARG A 186 7.00 -5.52 -31.37
C ARG A 186 5.91 -5.58 -30.30
N ASN A 187 5.14 -4.51 -30.12
CA ASN A 187 4.15 -4.35 -29.06
C ASN A 187 2.73 -4.13 -29.58
N LYS A 188 2.43 -4.52 -30.80
CA LYS A 188 1.14 -4.26 -31.47
C LYS A 188 -0.06 -4.77 -30.68
N ASN A 189 0.13 -5.86 -29.96
CA ASN A 189 -0.90 -6.51 -29.15
C ASN A 189 -1.29 -5.73 -27.89
N ILE A 190 -0.51 -4.74 -27.45
CA ILE A 190 -0.85 -3.88 -26.31
C ILE A 190 -1.58 -2.60 -26.70
N PHE A 191 -1.50 -2.24 -28.01
CA PHE A 191 -2.19 -1.07 -28.54
C PHE A 191 -3.54 -1.46 -29.12
N PHE A 192 -4.54 -1.58 -28.28
CA PHE A 192 -5.91 -1.93 -28.69
C PHE A 192 -6.94 -1.01 -28.03
N THR A 193 -8.08 -0.92 -28.66
CA THR A 193 -9.31 -0.42 -28.05
C THR A 193 -10.17 -1.62 -27.67
N GLU A 194 -10.54 -1.74 -26.42
CA GLU A 194 -11.47 -2.74 -25.94
C GLU A 194 -12.90 -2.28 -26.21
N PHE A 195 -13.66 -3.13 -26.88
CA PHE A 195 -15.09 -2.97 -27.09
C PHE A 195 -15.83 -4.07 -26.36
N LYS A 196 -16.91 -3.71 -25.68
CA LYS A 196 -17.81 -4.66 -25.03
C LYS A 196 -19.21 -4.57 -25.63
N SER A 197 -19.79 -5.70 -25.93
CA SER A 197 -21.24 -5.77 -26.18
C SER A 197 -21.90 -5.98 -24.83
N ILE A 198 -22.78 -5.07 -24.45
CA ILE A 198 -23.41 -5.03 -23.14
C ILE A 198 -24.92 -5.02 -23.25
N ARG A 199 -25.59 -5.59 -22.27
CA ARG A 199 -27.05 -5.46 -22.12
C ARG A 199 -27.43 -5.29 -20.65
N TYR A 200 -28.52 -4.62 -20.41
CA TYR A 200 -29.07 -4.44 -19.07
C TYR A 200 -30.58 -4.28 -19.11
N ALA A 201 -31.19 -4.49 -17.96
CA ALA A 201 -32.61 -4.23 -17.73
C ALA A 201 -32.77 -3.56 -16.35
N GLU A 202 -33.61 -2.53 -16.26
CA GLU A 202 -34.02 -1.97 -14.96
C GLU A 202 -34.97 -2.95 -14.27
N ILE A 203 -34.66 -3.28 -13.02
CA ILE A 203 -35.54 -4.11 -12.16
C ILE A 203 -36.58 -3.20 -11.55
N ASP A 204 -37.68 -3.05 -12.25
CA ASP A 204 -38.77 -2.14 -11.90
C ASP A 204 -39.61 -2.72 -10.74
N PRO A 205 -39.70 -2.03 -9.58
CA PRO A 205 -40.44 -2.52 -8.42
C PRO A 205 -41.91 -2.79 -8.73
N LEU A 206 -42.56 -1.99 -9.59
CA LEU A 206 -43.93 -2.23 -9.97
C LEU A 206 -44.13 -3.58 -10.68
N LYS A 207 -43.16 -3.98 -11.53
CA LYS A 207 -43.27 -5.23 -12.29
C LYS A 207 -43.00 -6.47 -11.45
N ILE A 208 -42.10 -6.39 -10.49
CA ILE A 208 -41.70 -7.58 -9.72
C ILE A 208 -42.41 -7.71 -8.37
N SER A 209 -42.85 -6.60 -7.74
CA SER A 209 -43.56 -6.63 -6.45
C SER A 209 -45.01 -6.13 -6.52
N GLY A 210 -45.44 -5.59 -7.66
CA GLY A 210 -46.76 -4.97 -7.81
C GLY A 210 -46.90 -3.61 -7.11
N SER A 211 -45.84 -3.07 -6.53
CA SER A 211 -45.80 -1.78 -5.85
C SER A 211 -44.76 -0.88 -6.50
N LYS A 212 -45.02 0.44 -6.51
CA LYS A 212 -44.00 1.42 -6.97
C LYS A 212 -42.89 1.63 -5.95
N GLU A 213 -43.06 1.17 -4.71
CA GLU A 213 -42.08 1.35 -3.62
C GLU A 213 -41.16 0.15 -3.50
N TYR A 214 -39.93 0.42 -3.08
CA TYR A 214 -38.95 -0.59 -2.73
C TYR A 214 -39.25 -1.15 -1.33
N ASN A 215 -40.20 -2.09 -1.28
CA ASN A 215 -40.66 -2.72 -0.05
C ASN A 215 -39.99 -4.10 0.19
N GLU A 216 -40.34 -4.73 1.30
CA GLU A 216 -39.78 -6.05 1.67
C GLU A 216 -39.99 -7.12 0.57
N THR A 217 -41.15 -7.09 -0.10
CA THR A 217 -41.48 -8.01 -1.19
C THR A 217 -40.53 -7.79 -2.39
N PHE A 218 -40.24 -6.52 -2.70
CA PHE A 218 -39.25 -6.18 -3.74
C PHE A 218 -37.92 -6.76 -3.42
N PHE A 219 -37.40 -6.55 -2.21
CA PHE A 219 -36.08 -7.03 -1.83
C PHE A 219 -35.99 -8.56 -1.80
N LYS A 220 -37.03 -9.25 -1.34
CA LYS A 220 -37.08 -10.72 -1.43
C LYS A 220 -36.99 -11.21 -2.87
N LYS A 221 -37.68 -10.56 -3.80
CA LYS A 221 -37.62 -10.88 -5.23
C LYS A 221 -36.26 -10.54 -5.85
N LEU A 222 -35.65 -9.44 -5.43
CA LEU A 222 -34.31 -9.06 -5.85
C LEU A 222 -33.29 -10.12 -5.43
N ASP A 223 -33.35 -10.57 -4.17
CA ASP A 223 -32.51 -11.65 -3.63
C ASP A 223 -32.73 -12.98 -4.37
N GLU A 224 -33.97 -13.30 -4.73
CA GLU A 224 -34.30 -14.47 -5.56
C GLU A 224 -33.62 -14.38 -6.95
N ILE A 225 -33.68 -13.22 -7.61
CA ILE A 225 -33.02 -12.98 -8.90
C ILE A 225 -31.51 -13.11 -8.76
N GLU A 226 -30.92 -12.53 -7.71
CA GLU A 226 -29.47 -12.61 -7.46
C GLU A 226 -29.03 -14.05 -7.20
N ASN A 227 -29.70 -14.77 -6.33
CA ASN A 227 -29.39 -16.17 -6.03
C ASN A 227 -29.53 -17.05 -7.28
N ASN A 228 -30.61 -16.89 -8.05
CA ASN A 228 -30.79 -17.66 -9.29
C ASN A 228 -29.69 -17.37 -10.31
N THR A 229 -29.22 -16.13 -10.44
CA THR A 229 -28.09 -15.79 -11.32
C THR A 229 -26.78 -16.37 -10.83
N LEU A 230 -26.56 -16.40 -9.52
CA LEU A 230 -25.39 -17.05 -8.89
C LEU A 230 -25.42 -18.56 -9.10
N ASP A 231 -26.59 -19.17 -9.10
CA ASP A 231 -26.82 -20.58 -9.38
C ASP A 231 -26.77 -20.92 -10.90
N GLY A 232 -26.47 -19.94 -11.75
CA GLY A 232 -26.25 -20.11 -13.18
C GLY A 232 -27.43 -19.80 -14.08
N GLN A 233 -28.52 -19.19 -13.56
CA GLN A 233 -29.63 -18.73 -14.39
C GLN A 233 -29.13 -17.66 -15.38
N SER A 234 -29.47 -17.84 -16.66
CA SER A 234 -29.09 -16.92 -17.71
C SER A 234 -29.83 -15.57 -17.60
N PHE A 235 -29.23 -14.52 -18.19
CA PHE A 235 -29.87 -13.22 -18.32
C PHE A 235 -31.25 -13.31 -18.99
N ASP A 236 -31.38 -14.09 -20.09
CA ASP A 236 -32.62 -14.21 -20.85
C ASP A 236 -33.73 -14.88 -20.04
N GLU A 237 -33.40 -15.90 -19.24
CA GLU A 237 -34.35 -16.54 -18.34
C GLU A 237 -34.80 -15.57 -17.24
N SER A 238 -33.87 -14.83 -16.64
CA SER A 238 -34.19 -13.83 -15.63
C SER A 238 -35.11 -12.72 -16.16
N ILE A 239 -34.84 -12.25 -17.40
CA ILE A 239 -35.69 -11.26 -18.09
C ILE A 239 -37.07 -11.79 -18.37
N LYS A 240 -37.19 -13.01 -18.86
CA LYS A 240 -38.46 -13.65 -19.18
C LYS A 240 -39.31 -13.88 -17.94
N ASN A 241 -38.71 -14.42 -16.90
CA ASN A 241 -39.37 -14.73 -15.64
C ASN A 241 -39.93 -13.49 -14.91
N ASN A 242 -39.26 -12.35 -15.06
CA ASN A 242 -39.57 -11.10 -14.38
C ASN A 242 -40.16 -10.02 -15.32
N ASN A 243 -40.44 -10.36 -16.59
CA ASN A 243 -41.02 -9.47 -17.62
C ASN A 243 -40.31 -8.10 -17.70
N LEU A 244 -38.95 -8.12 -17.70
CA LEU A 244 -38.15 -6.91 -17.71
C LEU A 244 -37.86 -6.43 -19.15
N LYS A 245 -37.62 -5.11 -19.32
CA LYS A 245 -37.33 -4.52 -20.63
C LYS A 245 -35.80 -4.45 -20.81
N VAL A 246 -35.29 -5.12 -21.84
CA VAL A 246 -33.85 -5.15 -22.15
C VAL A 246 -33.46 -3.96 -23.01
N ILE A 247 -32.30 -3.38 -22.66
CA ILE A 247 -31.57 -2.41 -23.45
C ILE A 247 -30.19 -3.00 -23.75
N SER A 248 -29.76 -2.98 -25.01
CA SER A 248 -28.48 -3.55 -25.43
C SER A 248 -27.70 -2.61 -26.31
N PHE A 249 -26.39 -2.64 -26.18
CA PHE A 249 -25.43 -1.90 -27.01
C PHE A 249 -24.39 -2.86 -27.52
N LYS A 250 -24.10 -2.79 -28.80
CA LYS A 250 -23.08 -3.62 -29.45
C LYS A 250 -21.78 -2.85 -29.55
N LYS A 251 -20.65 -3.50 -29.21
CA LYS A 251 -19.30 -2.99 -29.42
C LYS A 251 -19.11 -1.54 -28.96
N VAL A 252 -19.28 -1.30 -27.65
CA VAL A 252 -19.04 0.00 -27.04
C VAL A 252 -17.66 0.03 -26.37
N ASN A 253 -16.93 1.14 -26.49
CA ASN A 253 -15.65 1.36 -25.86
C ASN A 253 -15.78 2.11 -24.51
N ALA A 254 -14.68 2.26 -23.78
CA ALA A 254 -14.66 2.95 -22.48
C ALA A 254 -15.08 4.44 -22.55
N ASN A 255 -15.01 5.07 -23.72
CA ASN A 255 -15.47 6.45 -23.95
C ASN A 255 -16.97 6.53 -24.23
N LYS A 256 -17.69 5.42 -24.12
CA LYS A 256 -19.11 5.32 -24.43
C LYS A 256 -19.44 5.59 -25.91
N GLU A 257 -18.57 5.11 -26.78
CA GLU A 257 -18.70 5.21 -28.23
C GLU A 257 -18.80 3.80 -28.83
N ASP A 258 -19.62 3.65 -29.88
CA ASP A 258 -19.67 2.42 -30.68
C ASP A 258 -18.44 2.29 -31.59
N ASP A 259 -18.33 1.20 -32.34
CA ASP A 259 -17.25 0.97 -33.30
C ASP A 259 -17.27 1.94 -34.51
N GLY A 260 -18.39 2.62 -34.72
CA GLY A 260 -18.53 3.74 -35.67
C GLY A 260 -18.20 5.11 -35.07
N LYS A 261 -17.74 5.19 -33.81
CA LYS A 261 -17.45 6.40 -33.03
C LYS A 261 -18.68 7.26 -32.70
N ASN A 262 -19.89 6.69 -32.75
CA ASN A 262 -21.09 7.36 -32.33
C ASN A 262 -21.22 7.28 -30.80
N LYS A 263 -21.50 8.41 -30.16
CA LYS A 263 -21.77 8.43 -28.71
C LYS A 263 -23.11 7.80 -28.36
N ILE A 264 -23.13 7.04 -27.26
CA ILE A 264 -24.33 6.46 -26.70
C ILE A 264 -24.91 7.47 -25.69
N GLU A 265 -26.03 8.10 -26.05
CA GLU A 265 -26.66 9.14 -25.23
C GLU A 265 -27.64 8.61 -24.19
N ASN A 266 -28.32 7.51 -24.47
CA ASN A 266 -29.44 7.00 -23.65
C ASN A 266 -29.04 6.12 -22.46
N LEU A 267 -27.81 6.23 -21.98
CA LEU A 267 -27.28 5.51 -20.82
C LEU A 267 -26.49 6.45 -19.95
N SER A 268 -26.80 6.56 -18.66
CA SER A 268 -26.07 7.44 -17.75
C SER A 268 -24.61 6.98 -17.60
N ASP A 269 -23.68 7.93 -17.47
CA ASP A 269 -22.24 7.62 -17.39
C ASP A 269 -21.89 6.74 -16.19
N ASN A 270 -22.57 6.92 -15.08
CA ASN A 270 -22.34 6.12 -13.89
C ASN A 270 -22.81 4.67 -14.06
N LEU A 271 -23.99 4.46 -14.69
CA LEU A 271 -24.46 3.12 -14.97
C LEU A 271 -23.59 2.43 -16.03
N PHE A 272 -23.25 3.18 -17.10
CA PHE A 272 -22.33 2.68 -18.13
C PHE A 272 -21.00 2.22 -17.52
N LYS A 273 -20.34 3.05 -16.68
CA LYS A 273 -19.07 2.68 -16.02
C LYS A 273 -19.19 1.39 -15.19
N LYS A 274 -20.30 1.25 -14.44
CA LYS A 274 -20.52 0.03 -13.65
C LYS A 274 -20.67 -1.21 -14.54
N ILE A 275 -21.48 -1.13 -15.59
CA ILE A 275 -21.69 -2.24 -16.54
C ILE A 275 -20.38 -2.54 -17.30
N PHE A 276 -19.69 -1.51 -17.78
CA PHE A 276 -18.45 -1.70 -18.56
C PHE A 276 -17.33 -2.31 -17.71
N ASN A 277 -17.33 -2.11 -16.39
CA ASN A 277 -16.35 -2.68 -15.46
C ASN A 277 -16.63 -4.14 -15.06
N LEU A 278 -17.77 -4.71 -15.43
CA LEU A 278 -18.01 -6.14 -15.29
C LEU A 278 -16.88 -6.92 -16.01
N LYS A 279 -16.52 -8.08 -15.47
CA LYS A 279 -15.39 -8.87 -15.98
C LYS A 279 -15.81 -10.13 -16.70
N SER A 280 -16.91 -10.73 -16.26
CA SER A 280 -17.38 -12.02 -16.73
C SER A 280 -18.30 -11.88 -17.94
N ILE A 281 -18.04 -12.67 -18.99
CA ILE A 281 -18.90 -12.74 -20.18
C ILE A 281 -20.06 -13.69 -19.88
N LYS A 282 -21.29 -13.30 -20.25
CA LYS A 282 -22.50 -14.09 -20.08
C LYS A 282 -22.77 -14.51 -18.62
N SER A 283 -22.36 -13.66 -17.69
CA SER A 283 -22.62 -13.81 -16.27
C SER A 283 -23.40 -12.57 -15.81
N PRO A 284 -24.72 -12.66 -15.65
CA PRO A 284 -25.52 -11.52 -15.25
C PRO A 284 -25.25 -11.14 -13.80
N GLU A 285 -25.15 -9.83 -13.54
CA GLU A 285 -24.91 -9.27 -12.22
C GLU A 285 -25.94 -8.17 -11.92
N ILE A 286 -26.32 -8.07 -10.65
CA ILE A 286 -27.20 -6.98 -10.17
C ILE A 286 -26.34 -5.76 -9.84
N ILE A 287 -26.70 -4.62 -10.43
CA ILE A 287 -26.06 -3.33 -10.21
C ILE A 287 -27.04 -2.41 -9.48
N SER A 288 -26.66 -1.92 -8.30
CA SER A 288 -27.39 -0.87 -7.60
C SER A 288 -26.80 0.51 -7.93
N LEU A 289 -27.64 1.46 -8.31
CA LEU A 289 -27.25 2.85 -8.59
C LEU A 289 -28.42 3.81 -8.33
N ASN A 290 -28.19 4.85 -7.50
CA ASN A 290 -29.18 5.89 -7.19
C ASN A 290 -30.54 5.32 -6.77
N ASN A 291 -30.56 4.36 -5.85
CA ASN A 291 -31.74 3.63 -5.39
C ASN A 291 -32.51 2.87 -6.48
N LYS A 292 -31.89 2.62 -7.62
CA LYS A 292 -32.42 1.76 -8.67
C LYS A 292 -31.54 0.52 -8.82
N TYR A 293 -32.17 -0.56 -9.29
CA TYR A 293 -31.52 -1.85 -9.47
C TYR A 293 -31.58 -2.25 -10.95
N TYR A 294 -30.49 -2.81 -11.43
CA TYR A 294 -30.36 -3.22 -12.83
C TYR A 294 -29.75 -4.61 -12.88
N LEU A 295 -30.32 -5.48 -13.71
CA LEU A 295 -29.65 -6.70 -14.12
C LEU A 295 -28.82 -6.39 -15.37
N ALA A 296 -27.52 -6.68 -15.36
CA ALA A 296 -26.62 -6.34 -16.45
C ALA A 296 -25.64 -7.48 -16.76
N GLU A 297 -25.24 -7.62 -18.00
CA GLU A 297 -24.18 -8.54 -18.40
C GLU A 297 -23.40 -8.07 -19.61
N ILE A 298 -22.18 -8.61 -19.75
CA ILE A 298 -21.35 -8.50 -20.96
C ILE A 298 -21.63 -9.70 -21.85
N LEU A 299 -21.94 -9.44 -23.12
CA LEU A 299 -22.16 -10.48 -24.13
C LEU A 299 -20.86 -10.91 -24.81
N SER A 300 -20.00 -9.94 -25.12
CA SER A 300 -18.68 -10.17 -25.74
C SER A 300 -17.69 -9.07 -25.37
N ILE A 301 -16.41 -9.41 -25.40
CA ILE A 301 -15.29 -8.50 -25.30
C ILE A 301 -14.43 -8.65 -26.55
N ASP A 302 -14.33 -7.60 -27.32
CA ASP A 302 -13.58 -7.54 -28.57
C ASP A 302 -12.40 -6.56 -28.39
N LYS A 303 -11.25 -6.90 -28.97
CA LYS A 303 -10.06 -6.04 -28.95
C LYS A 303 -9.69 -5.68 -30.39
N ASN A 304 -9.84 -4.41 -30.72
CA ASN A 304 -9.45 -3.88 -32.01
C ASN A 304 -8.10 -3.19 -31.91
N ASN A 305 -7.08 -3.65 -32.61
CA ASN A 305 -5.77 -3.01 -32.61
C ASN A 305 -5.88 -1.59 -33.16
N ARG A 306 -5.24 -0.64 -32.47
CA ARG A 306 -5.10 0.75 -32.92
C ARG A 306 -4.02 0.81 -34.00
N SER A 307 -4.22 1.67 -34.97
CA SER A 307 -3.22 1.87 -36.02
C SER A 307 -1.98 2.59 -35.49
N PHE A 308 -0.86 2.42 -36.18
CA PHE A 308 0.37 3.16 -35.89
C PHE A 308 0.15 4.69 -35.85
N ASN A 309 -0.69 5.22 -36.74
CA ASN A 309 -0.97 6.65 -36.84
C ASN A 309 -2.00 7.16 -35.82
N ASP A 310 -2.53 6.31 -34.95
CA ASP A 310 -3.42 6.75 -33.86
C ASP A 310 -2.66 7.70 -32.92
N PRO A 311 -3.22 8.91 -32.61
CA PRO A 311 -2.53 9.89 -31.79
C PRO A 311 -2.11 9.36 -30.42
N GLN A 312 -2.92 8.53 -29.79
CA GLN A 312 -2.61 7.94 -28.48
C GLN A 312 -1.48 6.90 -28.57
N VAL A 313 -1.43 6.15 -29.68
CA VAL A 313 -0.32 5.22 -29.96
C VAL A 313 0.96 6.01 -30.19
N GLN A 314 0.93 7.07 -30.99
CA GLN A 314 2.09 7.94 -31.22
C GLN A 314 2.61 8.59 -29.94
N GLU A 315 1.73 9.08 -29.09
CA GLU A 315 2.09 9.64 -27.80
C GLU A 315 2.75 8.59 -26.89
N ALA A 316 2.16 7.39 -26.76
CA ALA A 316 2.71 6.30 -25.96
C ALA A 316 4.08 5.83 -26.47
N LEU A 317 4.26 5.69 -27.80
CA LEU A 317 5.53 5.32 -28.43
C LEU A 317 6.59 6.39 -28.18
N ASN A 318 6.26 7.69 -28.34
CA ASN A 318 7.17 8.79 -28.02
C ASN A 318 7.58 8.79 -26.55
N ALA A 319 6.63 8.63 -25.64
CA ALA A 319 6.92 8.59 -24.20
C ALA A 319 7.86 7.42 -23.85
N GLN A 320 7.59 6.23 -24.39
CA GLN A 320 8.38 5.03 -24.11
C GLN A 320 9.80 5.14 -24.67
N LEU A 321 9.96 5.62 -25.92
CA LEU A 321 11.27 5.80 -26.54
C LEU A 321 12.09 6.90 -25.86
N ASN A 322 11.46 8.02 -25.49
CA ASN A 322 12.11 9.09 -24.75
C ASN A 322 12.58 8.59 -23.37
N PHE A 323 11.75 7.81 -22.68
CA PHE A 323 12.13 7.23 -21.40
C PHE A 323 13.31 6.25 -21.53
N LYS A 324 13.27 5.37 -22.52
CA LYS A 324 14.39 4.47 -22.82
C LYS A 324 15.67 5.25 -23.10
N LYS A 325 15.61 6.28 -23.95
CA LYS A 325 16.75 7.13 -24.27
C LYS A 325 17.30 7.86 -23.05
N LYS A 326 16.42 8.31 -22.16
CA LYS A 326 16.81 8.94 -20.90
C LYS A 326 17.62 7.96 -20.00
N ILE A 327 17.18 6.71 -19.91
CA ILE A 327 17.93 5.66 -19.19
C ILE A 327 19.31 5.43 -19.82
N GLU A 328 19.38 5.28 -21.14
CA GLU A 328 20.63 5.08 -21.87
C GLU A 328 21.59 6.24 -21.66
N ASN A 329 21.12 7.48 -21.77
CA ASN A 329 21.92 8.68 -21.54
C ASN A 329 22.43 8.75 -20.09
N ASN A 330 21.57 8.47 -19.10
CA ASN A 330 21.96 8.44 -17.70
C ASN A 330 23.03 7.37 -17.44
N THR A 331 22.86 6.19 -18.02
CA THR A 331 23.85 5.08 -17.92
C THR A 331 25.20 5.48 -18.54
N SER A 332 25.18 6.16 -19.70
CA SER A 332 26.40 6.68 -20.32
C SER A 332 27.09 7.70 -19.41
N ILE A 333 26.35 8.66 -18.85
CA ILE A 333 26.91 9.67 -17.95
C ILE A 333 27.51 9.01 -16.70
N ILE A 334 26.84 8.03 -16.09
CA ILE A 334 27.39 7.28 -14.94
C ILE A 334 28.69 6.57 -15.31
N LYS A 335 28.74 5.95 -16.49
CA LYS A 335 29.95 5.33 -17.01
C LYS A 335 31.05 6.35 -17.19
N ASP A 336 30.77 7.50 -17.80
CA ASP A 336 31.74 8.57 -18.04
C ASP A 336 32.28 9.15 -16.73
N ILE A 337 31.44 9.29 -15.68
CA ILE A 337 31.88 9.67 -14.33
C ILE A 337 32.83 8.59 -13.76
N SER A 338 32.42 7.32 -13.83
CA SER A 338 33.22 6.20 -13.27
C SER A 338 34.57 6.03 -13.94
N MET A 339 34.68 6.39 -15.21
CA MET A 339 35.94 6.32 -16.00
C MET A 339 36.76 7.63 -15.94
N GLY A 340 36.29 8.64 -15.19
CA GLY A 340 36.96 9.95 -15.10
C GLY A 340 36.86 10.79 -16.40
N ALA A 341 35.97 10.41 -17.31
CA ALA A 341 35.66 11.22 -18.51
C ALA A 341 34.90 12.48 -18.17
N ILE A 342 34.08 12.43 -17.08
CA ILE A 342 33.45 13.58 -16.45
C ILE A 342 33.91 13.64 -15.00
N ASP A 343 34.76 14.61 -14.69
CA ASP A 343 35.29 14.93 -13.36
C ASP A 343 35.12 16.43 -13.08
N LYS A 344 35.59 16.90 -11.92
CA LYS A 344 35.46 18.28 -11.49
C LYS A 344 36.01 19.29 -12.52
N GLU A 345 37.12 18.95 -13.18
CA GLU A 345 37.80 19.81 -14.16
C GLU A 345 37.03 19.81 -15.49
N LYS A 346 36.48 18.66 -15.87
CA LYS A 346 35.75 18.45 -17.12
C LYS A 346 34.22 18.77 -17.02
N PHE A 347 33.72 19.07 -15.82
CA PHE A 347 32.30 19.41 -15.60
C PHE A 347 31.84 20.61 -16.46
N GLN A 348 32.67 21.65 -16.52
CA GLN A 348 32.40 22.83 -17.32
C GLN A 348 32.42 22.52 -18.82
N LYS A 349 33.39 21.70 -19.25
CA LYS A 349 33.51 21.26 -20.64
C LYS A 349 32.29 20.42 -21.05
N PHE A 350 31.85 19.49 -20.22
CA PHE A 350 30.62 18.72 -20.49
C PHE A 350 29.42 19.64 -20.72
N ALA A 351 29.27 20.69 -19.89
CA ALA A 351 28.19 21.65 -20.05
C ALA A 351 28.29 22.42 -21.37
N SER A 352 29.47 22.96 -21.70
CA SER A 352 29.69 23.73 -22.94
C SER A 352 29.50 22.87 -24.18
N ASP A 353 30.08 21.67 -24.23
CA ASP A 353 29.97 20.74 -25.37
C ASP A 353 28.53 20.33 -25.64
N ASN A 354 27.73 20.34 -24.59
CA ASN A 354 26.31 19.96 -24.65
C ASN A 354 25.34 21.15 -24.68
N ASN A 355 25.82 22.39 -24.65
CA ASN A 355 25.03 23.61 -24.63
C ASN A 355 24.05 23.64 -23.44
N LEU A 356 24.57 23.28 -22.24
CA LEU A 356 23.82 23.18 -20.98
C LEU A 356 24.26 24.30 -20.02
N GLU A 357 23.34 24.75 -19.20
CA GLU A 357 23.59 25.79 -18.19
C GLU A 357 24.06 25.18 -16.88
N ILE A 358 25.14 25.73 -16.31
CA ILE A 358 25.60 25.41 -14.96
C ILE A 358 24.96 26.43 -14.01
N LYS A 359 24.29 25.91 -12.97
CA LYS A 359 23.72 26.72 -11.89
C LYS A 359 24.39 26.38 -10.57
N GLU A 360 24.61 27.40 -9.74
CA GLU A 360 25.10 27.21 -8.38
C GLU A 360 23.94 27.39 -7.39
N TYR A 361 23.89 26.50 -6.39
CA TYR A 361 22.83 26.54 -5.40
C TYR A 361 23.34 26.11 -4.01
N LYS A 362 22.88 26.80 -2.96
CA LYS A 362 23.17 26.48 -1.57
C LYS A 362 21.94 25.86 -0.92
N ILE A 363 22.04 24.58 -0.58
CA ILE A 363 20.99 23.82 0.11
C ILE A 363 21.20 23.99 1.62
N ASN A 364 20.20 24.51 2.30
CA ASN A 364 20.28 24.86 3.72
C ASN A 364 19.77 23.80 4.68
N ASN A 365 19.05 22.79 4.19
CA ASN A 365 18.47 21.69 5.00
C ASN A 365 18.08 20.53 4.08
N LEU A 366 17.60 19.42 4.69
CA LEU A 366 17.18 18.22 3.96
C LEU A 366 15.71 18.28 3.44
N LYS A 367 15.01 19.40 3.64
CA LYS A 367 13.62 19.54 3.16
C LYS A 367 13.60 19.91 1.68
N GLN A 368 12.51 19.51 0.99
CA GLN A 368 12.31 19.89 -0.40
C GLN A 368 12.32 21.42 -0.59
N ASN A 369 12.75 21.86 -1.77
CA ASN A 369 12.69 23.23 -2.21
C ASN A 369 12.04 23.31 -3.62
N GLU A 370 12.03 24.47 -4.23
CA GLU A 370 11.43 24.69 -5.56
C GLU A 370 12.13 23.90 -6.68
N ILE A 371 13.42 23.53 -6.50
CA ILE A 371 14.24 22.87 -7.52
C ILE A 371 14.31 21.37 -7.28
N PHE A 372 14.55 20.96 -6.02
CA PHE A 372 14.88 19.59 -5.65
C PHE A 372 13.85 19.01 -4.68
N SER A 373 13.38 17.82 -4.99
CA SER A 373 12.59 17.03 -4.04
C SER A 373 13.48 16.53 -2.89
N GLU A 374 12.86 16.19 -1.76
CA GLU A 374 13.57 15.69 -0.57
C GLU A 374 14.47 14.48 -0.89
N GLY A 375 14.01 13.56 -1.75
CA GLY A 375 14.81 12.40 -2.18
C GLY A 375 16.05 12.78 -2.96
N ILE A 376 15.97 13.81 -3.83
CA ILE A 376 17.12 14.35 -4.56
C ILE A 376 18.09 15.04 -3.59
N ILE A 377 17.60 15.86 -2.67
CA ILE A 377 18.42 16.55 -1.66
C ILE A 377 19.20 15.55 -0.82
N LYS A 378 18.54 14.50 -0.31
CA LYS A 378 19.20 13.45 0.46
C LYS A 378 20.36 12.81 -0.31
N ARG A 379 20.20 12.56 -1.62
CA ARG A 379 21.25 12.05 -2.48
C ARG A 379 22.38 13.06 -2.69
N ILE A 380 22.06 14.34 -2.90
CA ILE A 380 23.06 15.41 -3.03
C ILE A 380 23.95 15.46 -1.77
N PHE A 381 23.38 15.31 -0.58
CA PHE A 381 24.16 15.32 0.66
C PHE A 381 25.08 14.09 0.82
N LEU A 382 24.79 12.99 0.15
CA LEU A 382 25.67 11.79 0.12
C LEU A 382 26.88 11.97 -0.79
N THR A 383 26.84 12.86 -1.78
CA THR A 383 27.95 13.14 -2.67
C THR A 383 29.05 13.86 -1.90
N LYS A 384 30.28 13.36 -1.90
CA LYS A 384 31.42 13.96 -1.20
C LYS A 384 31.85 15.25 -1.87
N ASP A 385 32.39 16.20 -1.09
CA ASP A 385 32.92 17.45 -1.61
C ASP A 385 33.97 17.23 -2.66
N GLY A 386 33.92 17.94 -3.76
CA GLY A 386 34.78 17.79 -4.93
C GLY A 386 34.36 16.67 -5.88
N GLN A 387 33.37 15.86 -5.57
CA GLN A 387 32.89 14.77 -6.43
C GLN A 387 31.69 15.18 -7.28
N ILE A 388 31.55 14.52 -8.42
CA ILE A 388 30.39 14.62 -9.30
C ILE A 388 29.54 13.35 -9.15
N ASP A 389 28.24 13.53 -9.19
CA ASP A 389 27.28 12.45 -9.20
C ASP A 389 26.09 12.75 -10.13
N LEU A 390 25.50 11.71 -10.71
CA LEU A 390 24.25 11.78 -11.44
C LEU A 390 23.11 11.45 -10.48
N ILE A 391 22.27 12.42 -10.20
CA ILE A 391 21.17 12.30 -9.24
C ILE A 391 19.83 12.36 -9.97
N THR A 392 19.01 11.34 -9.76
CA THR A 392 17.69 11.22 -10.36
C THR A 392 16.61 11.09 -9.27
N ASN A 393 15.39 11.48 -9.58
CA ASN A 393 14.24 11.10 -8.75
C ASN A 393 13.85 9.63 -9.00
N ASN A 394 13.02 9.06 -8.12
CA ASN A 394 12.63 7.64 -8.19
C ASN A 394 11.89 7.26 -9.48
N THR A 395 11.19 8.21 -10.11
CA THR A 395 10.45 8.00 -11.36
C THR A 395 11.30 8.25 -12.60
N LEU A 396 12.58 8.61 -12.46
CA LEU A 396 13.50 9.00 -13.52
C LEU A 396 12.99 10.16 -14.41
N THR A 397 12.01 10.92 -13.93
CA THR A 397 11.48 12.07 -14.67
C THR A 397 12.40 13.29 -14.61
N LYS A 398 13.22 13.41 -13.55
CA LYS A 398 14.24 14.46 -13.42
C LYS A 398 15.62 13.86 -13.20
N SER A 399 16.62 14.43 -13.86
CA SER A 399 18.02 14.02 -13.75
C SER A 399 18.90 15.25 -13.66
N PHE A 400 19.83 15.26 -12.72
CA PHE A 400 20.77 16.34 -12.49
C PHE A 400 22.19 15.79 -12.44
N LEU A 401 23.10 16.43 -13.14
CA LEU A 401 24.53 16.22 -12.93
C LEU A 401 24.99 17.22 -11.87
N VAL A 402 25.45 16.74 -10.73
CA VAL A 402 25.76 17.56 -9.54
C VAL A 402 27.23 17.49 -9.22
N LEU A 403 27.90 18.63 -9.08
CA LEU A 403 29.22 18.79 -8.50
C LEU A 403 29.06 19.34 -7.08
N ALA A 404 29.41 18.56 -6.07
CA ALA A 404 29.45 19.01 -4.69
C ALA A 404 30.70 19.89 -4.46
N LEU A 405 30.46 21.15 -4.02
CA LEU A 405 31.57 22.09 -3.80
C LEU A 405 32.05 22.04 -2.35
N LYS A 406 31.13 22.25 -1.41
CA LYS A 406 31.45 22.39 0.02
C LYS A 406 30.28 22.00 0.89
N THR A 407 30.56 21.23 1.94
CA THR A 407 29.61 20.94 3.02
C THR A 407 30.01 21.77 4.25
N GLU A 408 29.07 22.54 4.79
CA GLU A 408 29.24 23.33 6.00
C GLU A 408 28.42 22.68 7.13
N PHE A 409 29.09 22.46 8.28
CA PHE A 409 28.45 21.90 9.47
C PHE A 409 28.29 23.01 10.52
N LYS A 410 27.17 22.99 11.25
CA LYS A 410 26.99 23.80 12.45
C LYS A 410 27.61 23.06 13.63
N ASP A 411 28.26 23.78 14.53
CA ASP A 411 28.80 23.18 15.74
C ASP A 411 27.70 22.95 16.77
N LEU A 412 27.74 21.82 17.46
CA LEU A 412 26.86 21.43 18.54
C LEU A 412 27.57 21.65 19.89
N LYS A 413 26.99 22.45 20.76
CA LYS A 413 27.52 22.66 22.12
C LYS A 413 26.90 21.66 23.09
N LYS A 414 27.74 21.00 23.93
CA LYS A 414 27.30 19.96 24.90
C LYS A 414 26.24 20.42 25.89
N ASP A 415 26.30 21.67 26.33
CA ASP A 415 25.40 22.21 27.36
C ASP A 415 24.21 22.98 26.74
N SER A 416 23.81 22.60 25.50
CA SER A 416 22.70 23.27 24.82
C SER A 416 21.45 22.38 24.77
N ASN A 417 20.29 23.02 24.73
CA ASN A 417 19.01 22.32 24.52
C ASN A 417 19.03 21.49 23.21
N ASP A 418 19.78 21.94 22.19
CA ASP A 418 19.97 21.17 20.96
C ASP A 418 20.66 19.83 21.26
N PHE A 419 21.67 19.80 22.14
CA PHE A 419 22.36 18.56 22.50
C PHE A 419 21.41 17.54 23.14
N GLU A 420 20.62 17.96 24.15
CA GLU A 420 19.64 17.08 24.81
C GLU A 420 18.61 16.52 23.82
N GLN A 421 18.10 17.39 22.93
CA GLN A 421 17.14 16.99 21.93
C GLN A 421 17.71 15.94 20.96
N TYR A 422 18.95 16.16 20.46
CA TYR A 422 19.58 15.22 19.54
C TYR A 422 20.14 13.97 20.23
N GLU A 423 20.45 14.03 21.52
CA GLU A 423 20.75 12.86 22.34
C GLU A 423 19.51 11.95 22.45
N ALA A 424 18.35 12.51 22.77
CA ALA A 424 17.09 11.76 22.81
C ALA A 424 16.78 11.12 21.44
N LYS A 425 17.03 11.84 20.34
CA LYS A 425 16.83 11.34 18.99
C LYS A 425 17.81 10.22 18.63
N ALA A 426 19.09 10.39 18.93
CA ALA A 426 20.11 9.37 18.73
C ALA A 426 19.82 8.11 19.54
N ARG A 427 19.31 8.27 20.77
CA ARG A 427 18.85 7.18 21.65
C ARG A 427 17.73 6.39 21.01
N LEU A 428 16.67 7.07 20.53
CA LEU A 428 15.56 6.41 19.85
C LEU A 428 16.00 5.66 18.61
N ASN A 429 16.86 6.27 17.81
CA ASN A 429 17.41 5.64 16.59
C ASN A 429 18.22 4.39 16.93
N LEU A 430 19.08 4.44 17.94
CA LEU A 430 19.89 3.30 18.37
C LEU A 430 19.01 2.19 18.94
N ILE A 431 18.04 2.50 19.77
CA ILE A 431 17.07 1.52 20.31
C ILE A 431 16.31 0.85 19.18
N ASN A 432 15.82 1.60 18.19
CA ASN A 432 15.12 1.04 17.03
C ASN A 432 16.02 0.12 16.21
N GLN A 433 17.31 0.47 16.03
CA GLN A 433 18.26 -0.40 15.34
C GLN A 433 18.50 -1.72 16.12
N ILE A 434 18.59 -1.65 17.44
CA ILE A 434 18.75 -2.84 18.30
C ILE A 434 17.51 -3.74 18.14
N TYR A 435 16.31 -3.18 18.18
CA TYR A 435 15.08 -3.95 17.99
C TYR A 435 15.00 -4.57 16.61
N GLN A 436 15.29 -3.82 15.54
CA GLN A 436 15.32 -4.37 14.18
C GLN A 436 16.35 -5.49 14.03
N THR A 437 17.53 -5.33 14.60
CA THR A 437 18.57 -6.37 14.55
C THR A 437 18.13 -7.62 15.31
N HIS A 438 17.48 -7.43 16.47
CA HIS A 438 16.92 -8.54 17.24
C HIS A 438 15.78 -9.24 16.48
N ASP A 439 14.86 -8.48 15.86
CA ASP A 439 13.76 -9.04 15.07
C ASP A 439 14.30 -9.85 13.87
N ASN A 440 15.34 -9.35 13.20
CA ASN A 440 16.01 -10.11 12.13
C ASN A 440 16.62 -11.42 12.66
N ASN A 441 17.26 -11.39 13.82
CA ASN A 441 17.79 -12.59 14.46
C ASN A 441 16.68 -13.59 14.85
N LEU A 442 15.54 -13.11 15.34
CA LEU A 442 14.38 -13.96 15.61
C LEU A 442 13.83 -14.62 14.34
N ASN A 443 13.77 -13.88 13.22
CA ASN A 443 13.33 -14.43 11.93
C ASN A 443 14.27 -15.52 11.39
N GLU A 444 15.58 -15.44 11.68
CA GLU A 444 16.53 -16.49 11.36
C GLU A 444 16.45 -17.69 12.32
N LYS A 445 16.14 -17.43 13.60
CA LYS A 445 16.08 -18.42 14.67
C LYS A 445 14.84 -19.30 14.60
N TYR A 446 13.69 -18.74 14.23
CA TYR A 446 12.40 -19.41 14.16
C TYR A 446 11.98 -19.65 12.71
N LYS A 447 11.79 -20.93 12.36
CA LYS A 447 11.31 -21.27 11.02
C LYS A 447 9.81 -21.00 10.94
N VAL A 448 9.42 -20.04 10.12
CA VAL A 448 8.02 -19.72 9.86
C VAL A 448 7.61 -20.31 8.51
N GLU A 449 6.55 -21.09 8.48
CA GLU A 449 5.95 -21.64 7.27
C GLU A 449 4.52 -21.10 7.12
N LEU A 450 4.21 -20.54 5.95
CA LEU A 450 2.90 -19.98 5.63
C LEU A 450 2.11 -20.95 4.75
N ASN A 451 0.83 -21.14 5.04
CA ASN A 451 -0.08 -21.89 4.19
C ASN A 451 -0.86 -20.94 3.27
N GLN A 452 -0.30 -20.67 2.09
CA GLN A 452 -0.88 -19.73 1.15
C GLN A 452 -2.33 -20.07 0.77
N ARG A 453 -2.64 -21.34 0.58
CA ARG A 453 -4.03 -21.77 0.26
C ARG A 453 -5.02 -21.42 1.37
N THR A 454 -4.59 -21.47 2.60
CA THR A 454 -5.43 -21.12 3.75
C THR A 454 -5.54 -19.60 3.89
N ILE A 455 -4.47 -18.87 3.64
CA ILE A 455 -4.47 -17.40 3.60
C ILE A 455 -5.46 -16.91 2.53
N ASP A 456 -5.38 -17.46 1.32
CA ASP A 456 -6.27 -17.10 0.20
C ASP A 456 -7.74 -17.40 0.52
N ARG A 457 -8.03 -18.53 1.22
CA ARG A 457 -9.39 -18.84 1.69
C ARG A 457 -9.89 -17.81 2.70
N VAL A 458 -9.07 -17.45 3.70
CA VAL A 458 -9.44 -16.42 4.68
C VAL A 458 -9.69 -15.10 3.97
N LYS A 459 -8.82 -14.72 3.02
CA LYS A 459 -8.95 -13.49 2.24
C LYS A 459 -10.25 -13.42 1.43
N ASN A 460 -10.65 -14.54 0.83
CA ASN A 460 -11.86 -14.64 0.01
C ASN A 460 -13.15 -14.84 0.83
N SER A 461 -13.05 -15.02 2.15
CA SER A 461 -14.20 -15.18 3.05
C SER A 461 -14.72 -13.84 3.63
N PHE A 462 -14.10 -12.74 3.28
CA PHE A 462 -14.50 -11.37 3.58
C PHE A 462 -14.96 -10.64 2.32
#